data_0ced8c7a480485cfc8775e20828a9dd1
#
_entry.id   0ced8c7a480485cfc8775e20828a9dd1
#
_cell.length_a   1.000
_cell.length_b   1.000
_cell.length_c   1.000
_cell.angle_alpha   90.00
_cell.angle_beta   90.00
_cell.angle_gamma   90.00
#
_symmetry.space_group_name_H-M   'P 1'
#
loop_
_entity.id
_entity.type
_entity.pdbx_description
1 polymer ?
#
loop_
_entity_poly.entity_id
_entity_poly.type
_entity_poly.pdbx_seq_one_letter_code
_entity_poly.pdbx_strand_id
1 'polypeptide(L)'
;MSPVPPPAPPTLSGGMLQPRFLTVISHELRTPLTTIASFTESLDADDLAPAERSIALAAVRRNTDRMLTLVEDLMLVTRLQTGDRELRPERVDLGALIREAVELLASHEPYTAATVRADPGPPLIADAGLLRDLCYAVIGTVASGAADRSATVDAVAGPAGWTVRVTARQAEQLTDEHLMAGMLATPEPPHRRRSTAVWMLLAEAIAARHGGSVRLTFAPETGAGAEIDLPPTIPPD
;
A
#
# COMPACT_ATOMS: atom_id res chain seq x y z
N MET A 1 -39.43 6.45 22.67
CA MET A 1 -38.79 6.85 21.40
C MET A 1 -37.45 6.13 21.39
N SER A 2 -37.38 5.05 20.63
CA SER A 2 -36.11 4.30 20.45
C SER A 2 -35.21 5.05 19.46
N PRO A 3 -33.91 5.12 19.71
CA PRO A 3 -32.98 5.79 18.78
C PRO A 3 -32.90 5.02 17.47
N VAL A 4 -33.01 5.75 16.37
CA VAL A 4 -32.81 5.23 15.00
C VAL A 4 -31.33 4.87 14.87
N PRO A 5 -30.98 3.65 14.43
CA PRO A 5 -29.59 3.29 14.20
C PRO A 5 -28.99 4.16 13.08
N PRO A 6 -27.68 4.51 13.16
CA PRO A 6 -27.03 5.26 12.11
C PRO A 6 -27.05 4.50 10.79
N PRO A 7 -27.14 5.20 9.64
CA PRO A 7 -27.13 4.55 8.33
C PRO A 7 -25.85 3.77 8.12
N ALA A 8 -25.98 2.55 7.61
CA ALA A 8 -24.83 1.72 7.22
C ALA A 8 -23.97 2.46 6.18
N PRO A 9 -22.64 2.33 6.27
CA PRO A 9 -21.76 2.92 5.26
C PRO A 9 -22.08 2.31 3.89
N PRO A 10 -21.94 3.09 2.80
CA PRO A 10 -22.27 2.61 1.47
C PRO A 10 -21.36 1.43 1.10
N THR A 11 -21.98 0.28 0.87
CA THR A 11 -21.33 -0.88 0.23
C THR A 11 -21.06 -0.53 -1.22
N LEU A 12 -19.77 -0.39 -1.56
CA LEU A 12 -19.32 -0.15 -2.93
C LEU A 12 -19.38 -1.47 -3.70
N SER A 13 -20.56 -1.75 -4.26
CA SER A 13 -20.76 -2.84 -5.22
C SER A 13 -20.50 -2.34 -6.63
N GLY A 14 -19.63 -3.03 -7.35
CA GLY A 14 -19.69 -3.16 -8.81
C GLY A 14 -18.93 -2.15 -9.65
N GLY A 15 -17.75 -2.54 -10.13
CA GLY A 15 -17.39 -2.43 -11.54
C GLY A 15 -17.41 -1.08 -12.23
N MET A 16 -16.71 -0.07 -11.71
CA MET A 16 -16.14 1.01 -12.51
C MET A 16 -14.84 1.48 -11.85
N LEU A 17 -13.82 1.76 -12.66
CA LEU A 17 -12.60 2.42 -12.21
C LEU A 17 -13.00 3.68 -11.44
N GLN A 18 -12.91 3.61 -10.10
CA GLN A 18 -13.37 4.72 -9.26
C GLN A 18 -12.61 5.99 -9.66
N PRO A 19 -13.22 7.18 -9.66
CA PRO A 19 -12.55 8.44 -10.00
C PRO A 19 -11.24 8.64 -9.22
N ARG A 20 -11.19 8.15 -7.97
CA ARG A 20 -10.01 8.15 -7.12
C ARG A 20 -8.86 7.31 -7.70
N PHE A 21 -9.15 6.13 -8.24
CA PHE A 21 -8.16 5.26 -8.91
C PHE A 21 -7.52 5.96 -10.11
N LEU A 22 -8.32 6.53 -11.01
CA LEU A 22 -7.81 7.27 -12.17
C LEU A 22 -6.99 8.50 -11.79
N THR A 23 -7.38 9.20 -10.73
CA THR A 23 -6.65 10.36 -10.23
C THR A 23 -5.27 9.96 -9.72
N VAL A 24 -5.19 8.93 -8.88
CA VAL A 24 -3.93 8.39 -8.35
C VAL A 24 -3.02 7.97 -9.50
N ILE A 25 -3.50 7.17 -10.44
CA ILE A 25 -2.71 6.68 -11.58
C ILE A 25 -2.20 7.83 -12.45
N SER A 26 -3.07 8.79 -12.76
CA SER A 26 -2.69 9.95 -13.56
C SER A 26 -1.54 10.73 -12.92
N HIS A 27 -1.56 10.85 -11.61
CA HIS A 27 -0.52 11.53 -10.85
C HIS A 27 0.79 10.73 -10.83
N GLU A 28 0.70 9.43 -10.57
CA GLU A 28 1.86 8.52 -10.52
C GLU A 28 2.55 8.35 -11.89
N LEU A 29 1.80 8.44 -12.97
CA LEU A 29 2.35 8.43 -14.33
C LEU A 29 2.98 9.78 -14.71
N ARG A 30 2.39 10.89 -14.29
CA ARG A 30 2.87 12.23 -14.67
C ARG A 30 4.27 12.50 -14.16
N THR A 31 4.58 12.14 -12.92
CA THR A 31 5.88 12.39 -12.29
C THR A 31 7.05 11.77 -13.07
N PRO A 32 7.09 10.45 -13.34
CA PRO A 32 8.18 9.85 -14.11
C PRO A 32 8.22 10.35 -15.56
N LEU A 33 7.06 10.59 -16.20
CA LEU A 33 6.99 11.14 -17.55
C LEU A 33 7.61 12.53 -17.65
N THR A 34 7.28 13.43 -16.71
CA THR A 34 7.88 14.78 -16.68
C THR A 34 9.38 14.69 -16.48
N THR A 35 9.84 13.81 -15.60
CA THR A 35 11.29 13.60 -15.38
C THR A 35 11.98 13.09 -16.65
N ILE A 36 11.40 12.08 -17.32
CA ILE A 36 11.93 11.57 -18.58
C ILE A 36 12.01 12.67 -19.63
N ALA A 37 10.91 13.42 -19.82
CA ALA A 37 10.86 14.53 -20.78
C ALA A 37 11.95 15.57 -20.52
N SER A 38 12.08 16.04 -19.28
CA SER A 38 13.09 17.02 -18.89
C SER A 38 14.54 16.57 -19.14
N PHE A 39 14.86 15.30 -18.78
CA PHE A 39 16.20 14.76 -19.04
C PHE A 39 16.45 14.47 -20.52
N THR A 40 15.42 14.12 -21.27
CA THR A 40 15.53 13.93 -22.73
C THR A 40 15.83 15.25 -23.43
N GLU A 41 15.13 16.34 -23.07
CA GLU A 41 15.43 17.69 -23.54
C GLU A 41 16.88 18.11 -23.22
N SER A 42 17.34 17.77 -21.99
CA SER A 42 18.73 18.06 -21.61
C SER A 42 19.74 17.27 -22.45
N LEU A 43 19.41 16.02 -22.85
CA LEU A 43 20.28 15.17 -23.67
C LEU A 43 20.42 15.66 -25.13
N ASP A 44 19.47 16.47 -25.60
CA ASP A 44 19.50 17.08 -26.94
C ASP A 44 20.43 18.29 -27.01
N ALA A 45 20.95 18.79 -25.89
CA ALA A 45 21.95 19.84 -25.86
C ALA A 45 23.32 19.33 -26.32
N ASP A 46 23.93 20.04 -27.29
CA ASP A 46 25.18 19.63 -27.95
C ASP A 46 26.42 19.66 -27.03
N ASP A 47 26.38 20.40 -25.94
CA ASP A 47 27.51 20.70 -25.04
C ASP A 47 27.47 19.99 -23.68
N LEU A 48 26.63 18.94 -23.53
CA LEU A 48 26.54 18.17 -22.29
C LEU A 48 27.85 17.40 -22.00
N ALA A 49 28.42 17.60 -20.80
CA ALA A 49 29.57 16.85 -20.37
C ALA A 49 29.24 15.32 -20.27
N PRO A 50 30.22 14.43 -20.53
CA PRO A 50 29.98 12.97 -20.50
C PRO A 50 29.40 12.47 -19.17
N ALA A 51 29.79 13.07 -18.03
CA ALA A 51 29.25 12.75 -16.71
C ALA A 51 27.79 13.16 -16.59
N GLU A 52 27.40 14.33 -17.07
CA GLU A 52 26.02 14.82 -17.05
C GLU A 52 25.11 13.99 -17.96
N ARG A 53 25.62 13.62 -19.14
CA ARG A 53 24.91 12.71 -20.07
C ARG A 53 24.64 11.34 -19.39
N SER A 54 25.62 10.80 -18.67
CA SER A 54 25.47 9.54 -17.93
C SER A 54 24.41 9.65 -16.83
N ILE A 55 24.38 10.75 -16.09
CA ILE A 55 23.36 11.03 -15.04
C ILE A 55 21.96 11.13 -15.67
N ALA A 56 21.81 11.85 -16.77
CA ALA A 56 20.56 12.03 -17.47
C ALA A 56 20.02 10.68 -17.99
N LEU A 57 20.85 9.88 -18.65
CA LEU A 57 20.48 8.54 -19.13
C LEU A 57 20.07 7.61 -17.97
N ALA A 58 20.81 7.64 -16.84
CA ALA A 58 20.46 6.88 -15.66
C ALA A 58 19.11 7.31 -15.06
N ALA A 59 18.81 8.61 -15.07
CA ALA A 59 17.51 9.14 -14.63
C ALA A 59 16.37 8.69 -15.54
N VAL A 60 16.53 8.78 -16.86
CA VAL A 60 15.56 8.29 -17.85
C VAL A 60 15.28 6.80 -17.61
N ARG A 61 16.33 5.98 -17.50
CA ARG A 61 16.22 4.54 -17.29
C ARG A 61 15.45 4.21 -16.00
N ARG A 62 15.82 4.81 -14.87
CA ARG A 62 15.12 4.59 -13.59
C ARG A 62 13.63 4.93 -13.66
N ASN A 63 13.28 6.04 -14.32
CA ASN A 63 11.87 6.44 -14.43
C ASN A 63 11.09 5.56 -15.42
N THR A 64 11.74 5.04 -16.47
CA THR A 64 11.13 4.04 -17.36
C THR A 64 10.86 2.73 -16.61
N ASP A 65 11.82 2.23 -15.82
CA ASP A 65 11.66 1.02 -15.00
C ASP A 65 10.52 1.21 -13.97
N ARG A 66 10.41 2.41 -13.38
CA ARG A 66 9.30 2.76 -12.48
C ARG A 66 7.95 2.71 -13.19
N MET A 67 7.85 3.24 -14.41
CA MET A 67 6.61 3.19 -15.19
C MET A 67 6.20 1.76 -15.54
N LEU A 68 7.15 0.90 -15.92
CA LEU A 68 6.86 -0.52 -16.17
C LEU A 68 6.30 -1.21 -14.93
N THR A 69 6.92 -1.00 -13.77
CA THR A 69 6.42 -1.52 -12.49
C THR A 69 5.00 -1.02 -12.19
N LEU A 70 4.72 0.27 -12.41
CA LEU A 70 3.40 0.83 -12.20
C LEU A 70 2.35 0.16 -13.10
N VAL A 71 2.66 -0.08 -14.37
CA VAL A 71 1.75 -0.78 -15.30
C VAL A 71 1.48 -2.22 -14.81
N GLU A 72 2.50 -2.95 -14.36
CA GLU A 72 2.34 -4.31 -13.81
C GLU A 72 1.42 -4.30 -12.58
N ASP A 73 1.59 -3.33 -11.68
CA ASP A 73 0.75 -3.19 -10.49
C ASP A 73 -0.71 -2.88 -10.84
N LEU A 74 -0.93 -1.99 -11.80
CA LEU A 74 -2.28 -1.68 -12.28
C LEU A 74 -2.96 -2.89 -12.91
N MET A 75 -2.22 -3.68 -13.67
CA MET A 75 -2.73 -4.94 -14.21
C MET A 75 -3.08 -5.92 -13.11
N LEU A 76 -2.27 -6.00 -12.04
CA LEU A 76 -2.56 -6.84 -10.89
C LEU A 76 -3.82 -6.38 -10.15
N VAL A 77 -3.94 -5.08 -9.86
CA VAL A 77 -5.15 -4.51 -9.23
C VAL A 77 -6.38 -4.83 -10.07
N THR A 78 -6.32 -4.60 -11.39
CA THR A 78 -7.43 -4.89 -12.30
C THR A 78 -7.82 -6.37 -12.25
N ARG A 79 -6.86 -7.30 -12.36
CA ARG A 79 -7.13 -8.76 -12.30
C ARG A 79 -7.72 -9.20 -10.96
N LEU A 80 -7.32 -8.57 -9.85
CA LEU A 80 -7.93 -8.84 -8.54
C LEU A 80 -9.36 -8.34 -8.48
N GLN A 81 -9.64 -7.15 -9.03
CA GLN A 81 -10.98 -6.56 -9.03
C GLN A 81 -11.97 -7.28 -9.96
N THR A 82 -11.49 -7.78 -11.12
CA THR A 82 -12.33 -8.53 -12.08
C THR A 82 -12.49 -10.01 -11.73
N GLY A 83 -11.75 -10.51 -10.75
CA GLY A 83 -11.75 -11.94 -10.43
C GLY A 83 -10.88 -12.78 -11.38
N ASP A 84 -10.21 -12.18 -12.37
CA ASP A 84 -9.39 -12.89 -13.35
C ASP A 84 -8.09 -13.49 -12.75
N ARG A 85 -7.77 -13.16 -11.50
CA ARG A 85 -6.70 -13.80 -10.76
C ARG A 85 -7.28 -14.89 -9.84
N GLU A 86 -6.98 -16.14 -10.13
CA GLU A 86 -7.25 -17.23 -9.23
C GLU A 86 -6.44 -17.08 -7.94
N LEU A 87 -7.12 -17.15 -6.80
CA LEU A 87 -6.47 -17.22 -5.49
C LEU A 87 -5.94 -18.64 -5.25
N ARG A 88 -4.86 -18.73 -4.49
CA ARG A 88 -4.29 -19.99 -4.02
C ARG A 88 -4.53 -20.15 -2.52
N PRO A 89 -5.77 -20.56 -2.13
CA PRO A 89 -6.12 -20.61 -0.72
C PRO A 89 -5.36 -21.73 -0.01
N GLU A 90 -4.72 -21.38 1.09
CA GLU A 90 -4.04 -22.30 1.99
C GLU A 90 -4.30 -21.89 3.45
N ARG A 91 -3.90 -22.76 4.38
CA ARG A 91 -4.00 -22.44 5.81
C ARG A 91 -2.85 -21.52 6.22
N VAL A 92 -3.20 -20.32 6.64
CA VAL A 92 -2.24 -19.25 6.98
C VAL A 92 -2.30 -18.97 8.48
N ASP A 93 -1.14 -19.00 9.14
CA ASP A 93 -0.95 -18.39 10.45
C ASP A 93 -0.70 -16.87 10.22
N LEU A 94 -1.70 -16.06 10.53
CA LEU A 94 -1.63 -14.62 10.26
C LEU A 94 -0.50 -13.95 11.07
N GLY A 95 -0.28 -14.37 12.32
CA GLY A 95 0.78 -13.81 13.15
C GLY A 95 2.18 -14.11 12.58
N ALA A 96 2.41 -15.32 12.06
CA ALA A 96 3.65 -15.68 11.38
C ALA A 96 3.83 -14.85 10.10
N LEU A 97 2.78 -14.76 9.28
CA LEU A 97 2.80 -14.00 8.02
C LEU A 97 3.08 -12.51 8.23
N ILE A 98 2.50 -11.88 9.26
CA ILE A 98 2.78 -10.48 9.61
C ILE A 98 4.27 -10.32 9.99
N ARG A 99 4.83 -11.24 10.77
CA ARG A 99 6.27 -11.19 11.09
C ARG A 99 7.16 -11.31 9.86
N GLU A 100 6.85 -12.22 8.94
CA GLU A 100 7.54 -12.33 7.65
C GLU A 100 7.46 -11.02 6.84
N ALA A 101 6.29 -10.37 6.79
CA ALA A 101 6.12 -9.09 6.11
C ALA A 101 6.97 -7.98 6.75
N VAL A 102 7.09 -7.96 8.08
CA VAL A 102 7.93 -7.01 8.82
C VAL A 102 9.43 -7.28 8.57
N GLU A 103 9.86 -8.54 8.56
CA GLU A 103 11.24 -8.91 8.23
C GLU A 103 11.60 -8.49 6.80
N LEU A 104 10.69 -8.73 5.85
CA LEU A 104 10.85 -8.31 4.46
C LEU A 104 10.93 -6.78 4.37
N LEU A 105 10.08 -6.06 5.10
CA LEU A 105 10.11 -4.59 5.16
C LEU A 105 11.46 -4.09 5.70
N ALA A 106 11.94 -4.64 6.81
CA ALA A 106 13.22 -4.28 7.41
C ALA A 106 14.42 -4.56 6.48
N SER A 107 14.35 -5.61 5.66
CA SER A 107 15.41 -5.94 4.69
C SER A 107 15.48 -4.94 3.52
N HIS A 108 14.34 -4.39 3.11
CA HIS A 108 14.25 -3.42 2.04
C HIS A 108 14.35 -1.97 2.51
N GLU A 109 13.90 -1.70 3.73
CA GLU A 109 13.85 -0.38 4.35
C GLU A 109 14.49 -0.41 5.75
N PRO A 110 15.83 -0.41 5.86
CA PRO A 110 16.55 -0.66 7.12
C PRO A 110 16.28 0.39 8.22
N TYR A 111 15.68 1.52 7.88
CA TYR A 111 15.30 2.56 8.84
C TYR A 111 13.82 2.46 9.27
N THR A 112 13.09 1.45 8.79
CA THR A 112 11.69 1.24 9.13
C THR A 112 11.59 0.10 10.13
N ALA A 113 10.93 0.35 11.27
CA ALA A 113 10.73 -0.63 12.34
C ALA A 113 9.25 -0.91 12.55
N ALA A 114 8.92 -2.16 12.87
CA ALA A 114 7.57 -2.49 13.30
C ALA A 114 7.60 -3.48 14.48
N THR A 115 6.75 -3.22 15.48
CA THR A 115 6.54 -4.13 16.61
C THR A 115 5.26 -4.89 16.38
N VAL A 116 5.32 -6.24 16.39
CA VAL A 116 4.15 -7.11 16.14
C VAL A 116 3.66 -7.71 17.44
N ARG A 117 2.36 -7.55 17.72
CA ARG A 117 1.61 -8.21 18.75
C ARG A 117 0.48 -8.97 18.06
N ALA A 118 0.54 -10.28 18.10
CA ALA A 118 -0.48 -11.13 17.49
C ALA A 118 -0.98 -12.12 18.54
N ASP A 119 -2.27 -12.08 18.80
CA ASP A 119 -2.91 -13.05 19.66
C ASP A 119 -2.92 -14.44 18.99
N PRO A 120 -2.83 -15.52 19.75
CA PRO A 120 -3.13 -16.85 19.22
C PRO A 120 -4.55 -16.91 18.68
N GLY A 121 -4.72 -17.44 17.47
CA GLY A 121 -6.04 -17.52 16.88
C GLY A 121 -6.14 -18.58 15.79
N PRO A 122 -7.33 -18.82 15.25
CA PRO A 122 -7.53 -19.82 14.21
C PRO A 122 -6.79 -19.42 12.93
N PRO A 123 -6.24 -20.39 12.18
CA PRO A 123 -5.65 -20.09 10.89
C PRO A 123 -6.70 -19.57 9.91
N LEU A 124 -6.29 -18.65 9.05
CA LEU A 124 -7.07 -18.18 7.91
C LEU A 124 -6.97 -19.18 6.75
N ILE A 125 -7.99 -19.23 5.91
CA ILE A 125 -7.88 -19.81 4.57
C ILE A 125 -7.74 -18.67 3.58
N ALA A 126 -6.54 -18.48 3.03
CA ALA A 126 -6.19 -17.30 2.25
C ALA A 126 -5.03 -17.54 1.29
N ASP A 127 -4.80 -16.65 0.34
CA ASP A 127 -3.58 -16.63 -0.46
C ASP A 127 -2.45 -15.92 0.33
N ALA A 128 -1.53 -16.73 0.87
CA ALA A 128 -0.46 -16.24 1.75
C ALA A 128 0.43 -15.19 1.08
N GLY A 129 0.73 -15.37 -0.21
CA GLY A 129 1.55 -14.42 -0.97
C GLY A 129 0.90 -13.05 -1.05
N LEU A 130 -0.38 -13.00 -1.42
CA LEU A 130 -1.14 -11.76 -1.50
C LEU A 130 -1.34 -11.12 -0.13
N LEU A 131 -1.65 -11.91 0.92
CA LEU A 131 -1.78 -11.34 2.27
C LEU A 131 -0.46 -10.79 2.81
N ARG A 132 0.67 -11.41 2.48
CA ARG A 132 1.99 -10.85 2.84
C ARG A 132 2.22 -9.51 2.15
N ASP A 133 1.89 -9.40 0.85
CA ASP A 133 1.99 -8.14 0.11
C ASP A 133 1.05 -7.07 0.69
N LEU A 134 -0.16 -7.44 1.11
CA LEU A 134 -1.09 -6.56 1.83
C LEU A 134 -0.48 -6.04 3.13
N CYS A 135 0.02 -6.92 3.99
CA CYS A 135 0.64 -6.53 5.27
C CYS A 135 1.87 -5.65 5.04
N TYR A 136 2.74 -6.03 4.12
CA TYR A 136 3.91 -5.23 3.74
C TYR A 136 3.52 -3.80 3.31
N ALA A 137 2.53 -3.69 2.42
CA ALA A 137 2.06 -2.41 1.91
C ALA A 137 1.51 -1.51 3.02
N VAL A 138 0.61 -2.05 3.85
CA VAL A 138 -0.06 -1.27 4.89
C VAL A 138 0.91 -0.88 6.01
N ILE A 139 1.74 -1.82 6.48
CA ILE A 139 2.72 -1.55 7.54
C ILE A 139 3.76 -0.53 7.07
N GLY A 140 4.30 -0.69 5.87
CA GLY A 140 5.27 0.24 5.29
C GLY A 140 4.69 1.64 5.07
N THR A 141 3.43 1.72 4.63
CA THR A 141 2.72 3.00 4.45
C THR A 141 2.56 3.73 5.79
N VAL A 142 2.05 3.05 6.81
CA VAL A 142 1.82 3.65 8.13
C VAL A 142 3.14 4.04 8.78
N ALA A 143 4.14 3.15 8.77
CA ALA A 143 5.46 3.42 9.35
C ALA A 143 6.17 4.60 8.66
N SER A 144 6.05 4.73 7.34
CA SER A 144 6.68 5.84 6.61
C SER A 144 6.06 7.20 6.91
N GLY A 145 4.82 7.23 7.41
CA GLY A 145 4.14 8.43 7.90
C GLY A 145 4.56 8.86 9.31
N ALA A 146 5.29 8.02 10.05
CA ALA A 146 5.79 8.36 11.38
C ALA A 146 7.15 9.08 11.31
N ALA A 147 7.37 10.04 12.23
CA ALA A 147 8.64 10.76 12.30
C ALA A 147 9.84 9.84 12.59
N ASP A 148 9.64 8.81 13.40
CA ASP A 148 10.64 7.79 13.74
C ASP A 148 10.61 6.56 12.81
N ARG A 149 9.76 6.60 11.77
CA ARG A 149 9.53 5.50 10.82
C ARG A 149 9.19 4.18 11.50
N SER A 150 8.42 4.25 12.59
CA SER A 150 8.01 3.08 13.35
C SER A 150 6.49 2.87 13.34
N ALA A 151 6.08 1.60 13.42
CA ALA A 151 4.69 1.21 13.56
C ALA A 151 4.51 0.11 14.63
N THR A 152 3.33 0.06 15.22
CA THR A 152 2.87 -1.07 16.01
C THR A 152 1.78 -1.79 15.25
N VAL A 153 1.87 -3.12 15.20
CA VAL A 153 0.91 -4.00 14.54
C VAL A 153 0.26 -4.88 15.59
N ASP A 154 -1.02 -4.70 15.81
CA ASP A 154 -1.83 -5.50 16.74
C ASP A 154 -2.80 -6.37 15.92
N ALA A 155 -2.66 -7.70 15.98
CA ALA A 155 -3.53 -8.65 15.30
C ALA A 155 -4.37 -9.41 16.34
N VAL A 156 -5.69 -9.28 16.23
CA VAL A 156 -6.65 -9.85 17.16
C VAL A 156 -7.64 -10.73 16.40
N ALA A 157 -7.80 -11.97 16.88
CA ALA A 157 -8.82 -12.90 16.37
C ALA A 157 -10.17 -12.61 17.03
N GLY A 158 -11.22 -12.53 16.25
CA GLY A 158 -12.60 -12.35 16.69
C GLY A 158 -13.57 -13.35 16.03
N PRO A 159 -14.85 -13.30 16.41
CA PRO A 159 -15.87 -14.21 15.83
C PRO A 159 -16.05 -14.01 14.31
N ALA A 160 -15.82 -12.82 13.79
CA ALA A 160 -15.96 -12.48 12.39
C ALA A 160 -14.68 -12.70 11.57
N GLY A 161 -13.58 -13.12 12.20
CA GLY A 161 -12.28 -13.26 11.57
C GLY A 161 -11.19 -12.51 12.30
N TRP A 162 -10.24 -11.97 11.58
CA TRP A 162 -9.12 -11.23 12.14
C TRP A 162 -9.24 -9.73 11.86
N THR A 163 -8.90 -8.94 12.88
CA THR A 163 -8.67 -7.50 12.72
C THR A 163 -7.19 -7.22 12.98
N VAL A 164 -6.51 -6.64 12.01
CA VAL A 164 -5.12 -6.19 12.12
C VAL A 164 -5.10 -4.67 12.15
N ARG A 165 -4.65 -4.11 13.27
CA ARG A 165 -4.53 -2.66 13.45
C ARG A 165 -3.06 -2.27 13.38
N VAL A 166 -2.75 -1.35 12.49
CA VAL A 166 -1.41 -0.78 12.33
C VAL A 166 -1.46 0.68 12.76
N THR A 167 -0.62 1.07 13.72
CA THR A 167 -0.59 2.42 14.26
C THR A 167 0.83 2.98 14.23
N ALA A 168 0.99 4.23 13.78
CA ALA A 168 2.23 4.96 13.85
C ALA A 168 2.27 5.79 15.14
N ARG A 169 3.40 5.78 15.83
CA ARG A 169 3.61 6.60 17.02
C ARG A 169 3.91 8.03 16.58
N GLN A 170 3.05 8.98 16.94
CA GLN A 170 3.19 10.43 16.71
C GLN A 170 3.54 10.81 15.26
N ALA A 171 2.52 10.92 14.43
CA ALA A 171 2.57 11.85 13.32
C ALA A 171 2.10 13.22 13.84
N GLU A 172 2.90 14.26 13.72
CA GLU A 172 2.38 15.62 13.78
C GLU A 172 1.22 15.71 12.78
N GLN A 173 0.10 16.27 13.19
CA GLN A 173 -1.16 16.52 12.46
C GLN A 173 -1.09 16.28 10.95
N LEU A 174 -1.22 15.02 10.55
CA LEU A 174 -1.38 14.66 9.14
C LEU A 174 -2.86 14.81 8.78
N THR A 175 -3.20 15.88 8.10
CA THR A 175 -4.49 16.01 7.41
C THR A 175 -4.49 15.07 6.19
N ASP A 176 -5.68 14.69 5.68
CA ASP A 176 -5.81 13.92 4.42
C ASP A 176 -4.94 14.51 3.30
N GLU A 177 -4.80 15.83 3.27
CA GLU A 177 -3.98 16.59 2.33
C GLU A 177 -2.47 16.39 2.58
N HIS A 178 -2.02 16.27 3.83
CA HIS A 178 -0.64 15.96 4.20
C HIS A 178 -0.26 14.50 3.93
N LEU A 179 -1.19 13.56 4.06
CA LEU A 179 -0.94 12.18 3.64
C LEU A 179 -0.83 12.07 2.14
N MET A 180 -1.72 12.69 1.40
CA MET A 180 -1.63 12.76 -0.06
C MET A 180 -0.36 13.51 -0.48
N ALA A 181 -0.01 14.61 0.16
CA ALA A 181 1.21 15.36 -0.10
C ALA A 181 2.48 14.62 0.36
N GLY A 182 2.46 13.95 1.51
CA GLY A 182 3.57 13.11 1.99
C GLY A 182 3.75 11.84 1.15
N MET A 183 2.66 11.27 0.63
CA MET A 183 2.68 10.21 -0.38
C MET A 183 3.31 10.70 -1.70
N LEU A 184 3.25 12.01 -1.99
CA LEU A 184 3.73 12.64 -3.21
C LEU A 184 5.12 13.27 -3.08
N ALA A 185 5.54 13.67 -1.88
CA ALA A 185 6.70 14.55 -1.65
C ALA A 185 7.94 13.86 -1.06
N THR A 186 7.87 12.60 -0.63
CA THR A 186 9.07 11.90 -0.13
C THR A 186 9.98 11.53 -1.28
N PRO A 187 11.27 11.97 -1.29
CA PRO A 187 12.26 11.45 -2.22
C PRO A 187 12.37 9.94 -1.96
N GLU A 188 11.93 9.14 -2.93
CA GLU A 188 11.98 7.68 -2.81
C GLU A 188 13.42 7.20 -2.64
N PRO A 189 13.71 6.38 -1.64
CA PRO A 189 14.96 5.63 -1.63
C PRO A 189 15.03 4.76 -2.88
N PRO A 190 16.22 4.50 -3.42
CA PRO A 190 16.43 3.85 -4.72
C PRO A 190 15.82 2.44 -4.85
N HIS A 191 15.29 1.87 -3.77
CA HIS A 191 14.69 0.53 -3.73
C HIS A 191 13.15 0.54 -3.75
N ARG A 192 12.48 1.69 -3.58
CA ARG A 192 11.02 1.79 -3.71
C ARG A 192 10.64 1.91 -5.17
N ARG A 193 10.35 0.79 -5.80
CA ARG A 193 9.83 0.77 -7.17
C ARG A 193 8.35 1.16 -7.23
N ARG A 194 7.61 1.06 -6.11
CA ARG A 194 6.16 1.31 -6.05
C ARG A 194 5.83 2.51 -5.18
N SER A 195 4.90 3.35 -5.63
CA SER A 195 4.41 4.46 -4.80
C SER A 195 3.47 3.95 -3.70
N THR A 196 3.42 4.70 -2.60
CA THR A 196 2.53 4.41 -1.46
C THR A 196 1.06 4.36 -1.91
N ALA A 197 0.67 5.25 -2.84
CA ALA A 197 -0.70 5.29 -3.36
C ALA A 197 -1.08 4.02 -4.12
N VAL A 198 -0.17 3.51 -4.96
CA VAL A 198 -0.38 2.25 -5.69
C VAL A 198 -0.38 1.06 -4.76
N TRP A 199 0.49 1.07 -3.74
CA TRP A 199 0.48 0.05 -2.68
C TRP A 199 -0.86 -0.03 -1.96
N MET A 200 -1.47 1.12 -1.64
CA MET A 200 -2.78 1.14 -0.98
C MET A 200 -3.90 0.64 -1.89
N LEU A 201 -3.90 0.99 -3.18
CA LEU A 201 -4.84 0.44 -4.15
C LEU A 201 -4.72 -1.08 -4.25
N LEU A 202 -3.51 -1.60 -4.26
CA LEU A 202 -3.25 -3.04 -4.28
C LEU A 202 -3.71 -3.70 -2.97
N ALA A 203 -3.45 -3.08 -1.83
CA ALA A 203 -3.88 -3.56 -0.52
C ALA A 203 -5.41 -3.64 -0.42
N GLU A 204 -6.13 -2.60 -0.86
CA GLU A 204 -7.59 -2.59 -0.93
C GLU A 204 -8.13 -3.70 -1.84
N ALA A 205 -7.53 -3.90 -3.03
CA ALA A 205 -7.93 -4.94 -3.97
C ALA A 205 -7.67 -6.35 -3.41
N ILE A 206 -6.53 -6.57 -2.75
CA ILE A 206 -6.20 -7.84 -2.11
C ILE A 206 -7.19 -8.15 -0.98
N ALA A 207 -7.43 -7.18 -0.08
CA ALA A 207 -8.36 -7.37 1.02
C ALA A 207 -9.78 -7.69 0.52
N ALA A 208 -10.28 -6.92 -0.45
CA ALA A 208 -11.60 -7.13 -1.05
C ALA A 208 -11.72 -8.52 -1.68
N ARG A 209 -10.70 -9.00 -2.38
CA ARG A 209 -10.67 -10.34 -2.99
C ARG A 209 -10.67 -11.47 -1.96
N HIS A 210 -10.22 -11.19 -0.73
CA HIS A 210 -10.33 -12.09 0.42
C HIS A 210 -11.62 -11.90 1.23
N GLY A 211 -12.57 -11.07 0.76
CA GLY A 211 -13.80 -10.74 1.48
C GLY A 211 -13.62 -9.82 2.67
N GLY A 212 -12.45 -9.20 2.77
CA GLY A 212 -12.07 -8.26 3.82
C GLY A 212 -12.10 -6.80 3.39
N SER A 213 -11.53 -5.94 4.20
CA SER A 213 -11.39 -4.51 3.93
C SER A 213 -10.13 -3.93 4.52
N VAL A 214 -9.67 -2.81 3.96
CA VAL A 214 -8.62 -1.95 4.52
C VAL A 214 -9.21 -0.57 4.72
N ARG A 215 -9.02 -0.01 5.91
CA ARG A 215 -9.41 1.36 6.25
C ARG A 215 -8.23 2.11 6.81
N LEU A 216 -7.96 3.29 6.27
CA LEU A 216 -7.03 4.23 6.90
C LEU A 216 -7.74 4.93 8.07
N THR A 217 -7.06 5.02 9.19
CA THR A 217 -7.56 5.65 10.40
C THR A 217 -6.69 6.85 10.75
N PHE A 218 -7.34 7.94 11.13
CA PHE A 218 -6.68 9.15 11.58
C PHE A 218 -7.31 9.56 12.90
N ALA A 219 -6.52 9.53 13.96
CA ALA A 219 -6.94 10.08 15.23
C ALA A 219 -5.92 11.13 15.66
N PRO A 220 -6.38 12.34 16.05
CA PRO A 220 -5.50 13.45 16.44
C PRO A 220 -4.55 13.08 17.59
N GLU A 221 -4.98 12.13 18.44
CA GLU A 221 -4.24 11.70 19.64
C GLU A 221 -3.31 10.51 19.39
N THR A 222 -3.60 9.68 18.39
CA THR A 222 -2.84 8.44 18.09
C THR A 222 -2.09 8.45 16.78
N GLY A 223 -2.30 9.49 15.96
CA GLY A 223 -1.64 9.63 14.65
C GLY A 223 -2.32 8.83 13.54
N ALA A 224 -1.56 8.61 12.47
CA ALA A 224 -2.01 7.83 11.31
C ALA A 224 -2.01 6.33 11.65
N GLY A 225 -3.01 5.63 11.15
CA GLY A 225 -3.13 4.19 11.29
C GLY A 225 -3.87 3.56 10.14
N ALA A 226 -3.93 2.24 10.16
CA ALA A 226 -4.76 1.46 9.26
C ALA A 226 -5.37 0.28 10.00
N GLU A 227 -6.55 -0.12 9.57
CA GLU A 227 -7.24 -1.31 10.06
C GLU A 227 -7.55 -2.23 8.88
N ILE A 228 -7.19 -3.50 9.01
CA ILE A 228 -7.44 -4.55 8.04
C ILE A 228 -8.39 -5.55 8.71
N ASP A 229 -9.55 -5.78 8.12
CA ASP A 229 -10.47 -6.83 8.51
C ASP A 229 -10.40 -7.98 7.52
N LEU A 230 -10.21 -9.20 8.01
CA LEU A 230 -10.10 -10.40 7.20
C LEU A 230 -11.06 -11.48 7.74
N PRO A 231 -12.01 -12.00 6.95
CA PRO A 231 -12.85 -13.12 7.36
C PRO A 231 -12.01 -14.40 7.50
N PRO A 232 -12.50 -15.41 8.22
CA PRO A 232 -11.74 -16.65 8.46
C PRO A 232 -11.51 -17.48 7.20
N THR A 233 -12.35 -17.27 6.18
CA THR A 233 -12.27 -17.96 4.88
C THR A 233 -12.59 -17.01 3.76
N ILE A 234 -11.99 -17.23 2.59
CA ILE A 234 -12.35 -16.51 1.37
C ILE A 234 -13.81 -16.84 1.04
N PRO A 235 -14.68 -15.84 0.81
CA PRO A 235 -16.04 -16.09 0.36
C PRO A 235 -16.02 -16.79 -1.00
N PRO A 236 -17.00 -17.67 -1.29
CA PRO A 236 -17.16 -18.21 -2.63
C PRO A 236 -17.45 -17.09 -3.63
N ASP A 237 -16.94 -17.23 -4.85
CA ASP A 237 -17.19 -16.30 -5.97
C ASP A 237 -18.66 -16.26 -6.37
#